data_99ee3cec8db97e3f2eefdca0e628921b
#
_entry.id   99ee3cec8db97e3f2eefdca0e628921b
#
_cell.length_a   1.000
_cell.length_b   1.000
_cell.length_c   1.000
_cell.angle_alpha   90.00
_cell.angle_beta   90.00
_cell.angle_gamma   90.00
#
_symmetry.space_group_name_H-M   'P 1'
#
loop_
_entity.id
_entity.type
_entity.pdbx_description
1 polymer ?
#
loop_
_entity_poly.entity_id
_entity_poly.type
_entity_poly.pdbx_seq_one_letter_code
_entity_poly.pdbx_strand_id
1 'polypeptide(L)'
;MANYIVQFPLKVEKYQEDVLEKRFRIGRDIYNSLLGKMMKKYDEMRKQRVYRELLHEIANTEKKKSLYKKLEAIRKESGFTEYAFHKEVKDMQKFFKQNIDSFTAQKIASQVWRAFEKMMYGSGQKVHFKQEDDFKSLEGKSNGTGIRYIDGYIDWKGLRLKILIDEENYYEKEALKSEIAYCRLIRKNIRGKLKYYTQIVFKGMPPREIDKKTGEYRKRVGSGEVKVKIGKEYLVYEKDGESKEIELADKIYSLEVRRRELIEKINRRKREGLSTLSVRHRKLVEELKEVYRKQSDVRKYQHECLSNEILSLGDRVEIEELESVQEEIYSKGKERRVKITRSGKRGNRAPKMLVEILNRKLKKSET
;
A
#
# COMPACT_ATOMS: atom_id res chain seq x y z
N MET A 1 7.06 17.50 10.13
CA MET A 1 6.22 18.18 9.13
C MET A 1 5.33 17.17 8.44
N ALA A 2 4.05 17.48 8.27
CA ALA A 2 3.12 16.65 7.52
C ALA A 2 3.50 16.64 6.04
N ASN A 3 3.21 15.52 5.35
CA ASN A 3 3.37 15.41 3.90
C ASN A 3 2.03 14.98 3.29
N TYR A 4 1.76 15.42 2.07
CA TYR A 4 0.63 14.94 1.29
C TYR A 4 1.07 14.54 -0.12
N ILE A 5 0.25 13.74 -0.80
CA ILE A 5 0.61 13.14 -2.09
C ILE A 5 -0.47 13.49 -3.11
N VAL A 6 -0.03 13.96 -4.28
CA VAL A 6 -0.89 14.10 -5.45
C VAL A 6 -0.36 13.20 -6.56
N GLN A 7 -1.27 12.53 -7.27
CA GLN A 7 -0.92 11.64 -8.37
C GLN A 7 -1.36 12.26 -9.69
N PHE A 8 -0.40 12.41 -10.60
CA PHE A 8 -0.64 12.92 -11.96
C PHE A 8 -0.44 11.82 -13.00
N PRO A 9 -1.27 11.74 -14.04
CA PRO A 9 -0.98 10.91 -15.21
C PRO A 9 0.24 11.43 -15.95
N LEU A 10 0.98 10.54 -16.60
CA LEU A 10 2.10 10.88 -17.46
C LEU A 10 1.72 10.65 -18.93
N LYS A 11 2.08 11.60 -19.80
CA LYS A 11 2.10 11.40 -21.24
C LYS A 11 3.40 10.70 -21.58
N VAL A 12 3.31 9.44 -22.03
CA VAL A 12 4.47 8.58 -22.31
C VAL A 12 4.43 8.15 -23.77
N GLU A 13 5.49 8.43 -24.51
CA GLU A 13 5.70 7.96 -25.87
C GLU A 13 6.27 6.53 -25.87
N LYS A 14 6.18 5.83 -27.01
CA LYS A 14 6.55 4.42 -27.08
C LYS A 14 8.00 4.15 -26.65
N TYR A 15 8.96 4.95 -27.12
CA TYR A 15 10.36 4.80 -26.71
C TYR A 15 10.57 5.06 -25.22
N GLN A 16 9.82 5.99 -24.62
CA GLN A 16 9.86 6.28 -23.19
C GLN A 16 9.27 5.11 -22.38
N GLU A 17 8.22 4.48 -22.89
CA GLU A 17 7.63 3.27 -22.29
C GLU A 17 8.67 2.15 -22.24
N ASP A 18 9.39 1.89 -23.33
CA ASP A 18 10.41 0.85 -23.40
C ASP A 18 11.56 1.11 -22.39
N VAL A 19 11.97 2.38 -22.25
CA VAL A 19 12.96 2.79 -21.25
C VAL A 19 12.43 2.60 -19.82
N LEU A 20 11.18 3.00 -19.56
CA LEU A 20 10.55 2.84 -18.24
C LEU A 20 10.44 1.36 -17.87
N GLU A 21 9.94 0.51 -18.77
CA GLU A 21 9.79 -0.93 -18.52
C GLU A 21 11.14 -1.58 -18.23
N LYS A 22 12.20 -1.21 -18.99
CA LYS A 22 13.56 -1.66 -18.69
C LYS A 22 13.98 -1.25 -17.27
N ARG A 23 13.71 -0.01 -16.86
CA ARG A 23 14.07 0.50 -15.52
C ARG A 23 13.26 -0.15 -14.42
N PHE A 24 11.97 -0.40 -14.62
CA PHE A 24 11.14 -1.14 -13.67
C PHE A 24 11.62 -2.57 -13.50
N ARG A 25 11.98 -3.26 -14.59
CA ARG A 25 12.56 -4.61 -14.55
C ARG A 25 13.89 -4.62 -13.77
N ILE A 26 14.82 -3.72 -14.09
CA ILE A 26 16.10 -3.60 -13.37
C ILE A 26 15.85 -3.32 -11.88
N GLY A 27 14.93 -2.41 -11.54
CA GLY A 27 14.57 -2.12 -10.15
C GLY A 27 14.06 -3.34 -9.41
N ARG A 28 13.22 -4.17 -10.04
CA ARG A 28 12.77 -5.45 -9.50
C ARG A 28 13.93 -6.43 -9.31
N ASP A 29 14.83 -6.51 -10.28
CA ASP A 29 15.95 -7.44 -10.22
C ASP A 29 16.93 -7.05 -9.12
N ILE A 30 17.18 -5.75 -8.91
CA ILE A 30 17.94 -5.22 -7.77
C ILE A 30 17.23 -5.59 -6.45
N TYR A 31 15.91 -5.37 -6.35
CA TYR A 31 15.12 -5.72 -5.17
C TYR A 31 15.26 -7.22 -4.84
N ASN A 32 15.05 -8.09 -5.83
CA ASN A 32 15.07 -9.53 -5.66
C ASN A 32 16.48 -10.06 -5.34
N SER A 33 17.51 -9.54 -5.99
CA SER A 33 18.92 -9.90 -5.73
C SER A 33 19.33 -9.52 -4.32
N LEU A 34 19.00 -8.30 -3.88
CA LEU A 34 19.26 -7.85 -2.52
C LEU A 34 18.48 -8.69 -1.50
N LEU A 35 17.19 -8.95 -1.76
CA LEU A 35 16.36 -9.79 -0.92
C LEU A 35 16.97 -11.18 -0.74
N GLY A 36 17.37 -11.85 -1.84
CA GLY A 36 17.98 -13.18 -1.80
C GLY A 36 19.30 -13.19 -1.01
N LYS A 37 20.15 -12.16 -1.19
CA LYS A 37 21.39 -11.99 -0.41
C LYS A 37 21.11 -11.84 1.08
N MET A 38 20.14 -10.99 1.43
CA MET A 38 19.80 -10.73 2.83
C MET A 38 19.05 -11.91 3.50
N MET A 39 18.28 -12.69 2.74
CA MET A 39 17.69 -13.92 3.25
C MET A 39 18.75 -14.94 3.67
N LYS A 40 19.79 -15.14 2.86
CA LYS A 40 20.92 -16.02 3.23
C LYS A 40 21.58 -15.55 4.50
N LYS A 41 21.92 -14.26 4.63
CA LYS A 41 22.47 -13.69 5.88
C LYS A 41 21.55 -13.87 7.08
N TYR A 42 20.24 -13.73 6.87
CA TYR A 42 19.24 -13.94 7.93
C TYR A 42 19.21 -15.39 8.41
N ASP A 43 19.24 -16.35 7.49
CA ASP A 43 19.30 -17.77 7.82
C ASP A 43 20.61 -18.13 8.56
N GLU A 44 21.76 -17.55 8.16
CA GLU A 44 23.04 -17.72 8.85
C GLU A 44 22.98 -17.15 10.27
N MET A 45 22.44 -15.95 10.47
CA MET A 45 22.24 -15.36 11.79
C MET A 45 21.34 -16.23 12.69
N ARG A 46 20.25 -16.75 12.15
CA ARG A 46 19.32 -17.62 12.89
C ARG A 46 19.93 -18.97 13.30
N LYS A 47 20.95 -19.45 12.61
CA LYS A 47 21.69 -20.68 12.94
C LYS A 47 22.67 -20.49 14.09
N GLN A 48 23.04 -19.25 14.40
CA GLN A 48 23.96 -18.96 15.51
C GLN A 48 23.35 -19.43 16.85
N ARG A 49 24.15 -20.12 17.64
CA ARG A 49 23.72 -20.65 18.95
C ARG A 49 23.20 -19.56 19.86
N VAL A 50 23.96 -18.47 19.99
CA VAL A 50 23.61 -17.31 20.83
C VAL A 50 22.27 -16.69 20.44
N TYR A 51 21.98 -16.57 19.14
CA TYR A 51 20.70 -16.04 18.64
C TYR A 51 19.53 -16.93 19.04
N ARG A 52 19.68 -18.26 18.93
CA ARG A 52 18.65 -19.24 19.30
C ARG A 52 18.40 -19.28 20.81
N GLU A 53 19.48 -19.26 21.62
CA GLU A 53 19.40 -19.23 23.07
C GLU A 53 18.67 -17.97 23.56
N LEU A 54 18.98 -16.80 23.00
CA LEU A 54 18.26 -15.54 23.29
C LEU A 54 16.77 -15.60 22.95
N LEU A 55 16.40 -16.18 21.80
CA LEU A 55 15.00 -16.33 21.43
C LEU A 55 14.26 -17.26 22.41
N HIS A 56 14.90 -18.35 22.84
CA HIS A 56 14.34 -19.29 23.83
C HIS A 56 14.17 -18.60 25.17
N GLU A 57 15.17 -17.83 25.63
CA GLU A 57 15.12 -17.10 26.90
C GLU A 57 14.02 -16.03 26.88
N ILE A 58 13.85 -15.29 25.75
CA ILE A 58 12.76 -14.30 25.55
C ILE A 58 11.38 -14.97 25.63
N ALA A 59 11.24 -16.19 25.11
CA ALA A 59 9.98 -16.92 25.16
C ALA A 59 9.58 -17.33 26.59
N ASN A 60 10.57 -17.60 27.46
CA ASN A 60 10.37 -18.16 28.78
C ASN A 60 10.54 -17.18 29.96
N THR A 61 10.81 -15.89 29.70
CA THR A 61 11.09 -14.89 30.72
C THR A 61 10.09 -13.73 30.67
N GLU A 62 9.71 -13.20 31.83
CA GLU A 62 8.89 -11.98 31.92
C GLU A 62 9.71 -10.70 31.66
N LYS A 63 10.97 -10.65 32.07
CA LYS A 63 11.89 -9.50 31.91
C LYS A 63 12.52 -9.45 30.53
N LYS A 64 11.75 -9.11 29.49
CA LYS A 64 12.16 -9.20 28.07
C LYS A 64 13.03 -8.04 27.58
N LYS A 65 12.99 -6.86 28.20
CA LYS A 65 13.58 -5.62 27.68
C LYS A 65 15.12 -5.69 27.46
N SER A 66 15.85 -6.28 28.38
CA SER A 66 17.31 -6.43 28.24
C SER A 66 17.69 -7.43 27.17
N LEU A 67 16.92 -8.51 27.05
CA LEU A 67 17.13 -9.57 26.06
C LEU A 67 16.84 -9.09 24.64
N TYR A 68 15.79 -8.30 24.47
CA TYR A 68 15.53 -7.65 23.17
C TYR A 68 16.65 -6.71 22.76
N LYS A 69 17.30 -5.99 23.70
CA LYS A 69 18.47 -5.16 23.37
C LYS A 69 19.65 -6.01 22.89
N LYS A 70 19.94 -7.16 23.54
CA LYS A 70 20.98 -8.09 23.09
C LYS A 70 20.67 -8.66 21.70
N LEU A 71 19.42 -9.07 21.47
CA LEU A 71 18.96 -9.57 20.18
C LEU A 71 19.09 -8.51 19.06
N GLU A 72 18.80 -7.27 19.37
CA GLU A 72 18.96 -6.15 18.43
C GLU A 72 20.45 -5.88 18.13
N ALA A 73 21.35 -6.01 19.11
CA ALA A 73 22.79 -5.89 18.88
C ALA A 73 23.28 -6.95 17.88
N ILE A 74 22.90 -8.22 18.06
CA ILE A 74 23.24 -9.30 17.13
C ILE A 74 22.69 -9.02 15.72
N ARG A 75 21.45 -8.54 15.61
CA ARG A 75 20.86 -8.15 14.32
C ARG A 75 21.66 -7.05 13.63
N LYS A 76 22.09 -6.02 14.38
CA LYS A 76 22.90 -4.91 13.85
C LYS A 76 24.30 -5.40 13.42
N GLU A 77 24.97 -6.20 14.21
CA GLU A 77 26.27 -6.82 13.89
C GLU A 77 26.17 -7.71 12.66
N SER A 78 25.08 -8.45 12.50
CA SER A 78 24.80 -9.27 11.31
C SER A 78 24.39 -8.44 10.08
N GLY A 79 24.38 -7.11 10.17
CA GLY A 79 24.07 -6.21 9.04
C GLY A 79 22.57 -5.99 8.79
N PHE A 80 21.70 -6.20 9.76
CA PHE A 80 20.27 -5.92 9.66
C PHE A 80 19.96 -4.51 10.15
N THR A 81 20.40 -3.51 9.37
CA THR A 81 20.06 -2.09 9.50
C THR A 81 19.77 -1.51 8.11
N GLU A 82 18.96 -0.47 8.02
CA GLU A 82 18.66 0.19 6.74
C GLU A 82 19.93 0.65 6.03
N TYR A 83 20.90 1.19 6.80
CA TYR A 83 22.20 1.63 6.26
C TYR A 83 23.01 0.47 5.67
N ALA A 84 23.03 -0.69 6.30
CA ALA A 84 23.71 -1.87 5.78
C ALA A 84 23.10 -2.32 4.44
N PHE A 85 21.75 -2.28 4.31
CA PHE A 85 21.09 -2.58 3.05
C PHE A 85 21.44 -1.57 1.95
N HIS A 86 21.59 -0.28 2.29
CA HIS A 86 22.08 0.74 1.36
C HIS A 86 23.51 0.48 0.90
N LYS A 87 24.38 -0.04 1.78
CA LYS A 87 25.76 -0.43 1.43
C LYS A 87 25.77 -1.62 0.48
N GLU A 88 24.95 -2.64 0.78
CA GLU A 88 24.86 -3.86 -0.04
C GLU A 88 24.33 -3.61 -1.47
N VAL A 89 23.41 -2.66 -1.65
CA VAL A 89 22.84 -2.36 -2.97
C VAL A 89 23.81 -1.57 -3.87
N LYS A 90 24.86 -0.96 -3.31
CA LYS A 90 25.80 -0.09 -4.05
C LYS A 90 26.46 -0.82 -5.20
N ASP A 91 26.93 -2.05 -4.97
CA ASP A 91 27.62 -2.82 -6.00
C ASP A 91 26.65 -3.28 -7.09
N MET A 92 25.45 -3.69 -6.72
CA MET A 92 24.40 -4.04 -7.69
C MET A 92 24.05 -2.84 -8.58
N GLN A 93 23.94 -1.63 -7.98
CA GLN A 93 23.64 -0.40 -8.71
C GLN A 93 24.73 -0.03 -9.72
N LYS A 94 26.03 -0.28 -9.42
CA LYS A 94 27.13 0.02 -10.36
C LYS A 94 26.93 -0.64 -11.72
N PHE A 95 26.43 -1.89 -11.79
CA PHE A 95 26.15 -2.56 -13.05
C PHE A 95 25.04 -1.88 -13.84
N PHE A 96 24.10 -1.23 -13.16
CA PHE A 96 22.93 -0.59 -13.77
C PHE A 96 22.97 0.94 -13.71
N LYS A 97 24.15 1.53 -13.51
CA LYS A 97 24.31 2.98 -13.32
C LYS A 97 23.70 3.84 -14.43
N GLN A 98 23.60 3.31 -15.65
CA GLN A 98 22.99 4.01 -16.78
C GLN A 98 21.46 4.12 -16.65
N ASN A 99 20.81 3.16 -15.98
CA ASN A 99 19.35 3.08 -15.88
C ASN A 99 18.82 3.54 -14.53
N ILE A 100 19.50 3.15 -13.43
CA ILE A 100 19.08 3.42 -12.05
C ILE A 100 20.17 4.24 -11.36
N ASP A 101 19.80 5.40 -10.81
CA ASP A 101 20.71 6.21 -10.00
C ASP A 101 20.87 5.64 -8.58
N SER A 102 21.90 6.09 -7.88
CA SER A 102 22.24 5.60 -6.53
C SER A 102 21.13 5.89 -5.50
N PHE A 103 20.42 6.99 -5.62
CA PHE A 103 19.36 7.36 -4.68
C PHE A 103 18.11 6.49 -4.87
N THR A 104 17.72 6.23 -6.12
CA THR A 104 16.65 5.29 -6.43
C THR A 104 17.00 3.86 -5.96
N ALA A 105 18.26 3.43 -6.12
CA ALA A 105 18.73 2.13 -5.61
C ALA A 105 18.66 2.06 -4.07
N GLN A 106 19.06 3.13 -3.36
CA GLN A 106 18.89 3.20 -1.90
C GLN A 106 17.43 3.08 -1.48
N LYS A 107 16.49 3.70 -2.22
CA LYS A 107 15.06 3.57 -1.94
C LYS A 107 14.54 2.16 -2.18
N ILE A 108 15.05 1.45 -3.18
CA ILE A 108 14.78 0.02 -3.37
C ILE A 108 15.30 -0.79 -2.18
N ALA A 109 16.51 -0.50 -1.71
CA ALA A 109 17.08 -1.15 -0.53
C ALA A 109 16.25 -0.87 0.74
N SER A 110 15.76 0.35 0.93
CA SER A 110 14.83 0.70 2.02
C SER A 110 13.52 -0.10 1.95
N GLN A 111 13.02 -0.40 0.73
CA GLN A 111 11.83 -1.25 0.59
C GLN A 111 12.11 -2.70 1.03
N VAL A 112 13.29 -3.24 0.69
CA VAL A 112 13.72 -4.58 1.16
C VAL A 112 13.89 -4.58 2.68
N TRP A 113 14.54 -3.56 3.23
CA TRP A 113 14.72 -3.41 4.67
C TRP A 113 13.37 -3.41 5.42
N ARG A 114 12.40 -2.59 5.00
CA ARG A 114 11.07 -2.53 5.61
C ARG A 114 10.34 -3.89 5.58
N ALA A 115 10.57 -4.70 4.55
CA ALA A 115 9.99 -6.04 4.49
C ALA A 115 10.63 -6.98 5.53
N PHE A 116 11.97 -6.91 5.71
CA PHE A 116 12.66 -7.63 6.78
C PHE A 116 12.28 -7.12 8.17
N GLU A 117 12.21 -5.82 8.35
CA GLU A 117 11.82 -5.18 9.60
C GLU A 117 10.45 -5.69 10.08
N LYS A 118 9.46 -5.72 9.20
CA LYS A 118 8.13 -6.28 9.50
C LYS A 118 8.19 -7.76 9.89
N MET A 119 9.03 -8.56 9.24
CA MET A 119 9.20 -9.97 9.56
C MET A 119 9.93 -10.17 10.91
N MET A 120 10.99 -9.41 11.16
CA MET A 120 11.81 -9.54 12.37
C MET A 120 11.11 -9.05 13.65
N TYR A 121 10.23 -8.04 13.51
CA TYR A 121 9.50 -7.43 14.64
C TYR A 121 8.04 -7.90 14.75
N GLY A 122 7.68 -8.97 14.08
CA GLY A 122 6.44 -9.72 14.33
C GLY A 122 5.18 -9.25 13.62
N SER A 123 5.24 -8.20 12.79
CA SER A 123 4.07 -7.76 11.99
C SER A 123 3.92 -8.48 10.63
N GLY A 124 4.92 -9.27 10.23
CA GLY A 124 4.95 -10.05 8.99
C GLY A 124 5.46 -11.47 9.22
N GLN A 125 4.97 -12.42 8.43
CA GLN A 125 5.40 -13.83 8.56
C GLN A 125 6.54 -14.19 7.62
N LYS A 126 6.56 -13.61 6.40
CA LYS A 126 7.51 -13.96 5.34
C LYS A 126 7.74 -12.80 4.40
N VAL A 127 8.97 -12.69 3.90
CA VAL A 127 9.31 -11.77 2.81
C VAL A 127 9.22 -12.49 1.47
N HIS A 128 8.66 -11.82 0.46
CA HIS A 128 8.41 -12.42 -0.85
C HIS A 128 9.22 -11.70 -1.95
N PHE A 129 9.74 -12.49 -2.89
CA PHE A 129 10.27 -11.99 -4.14
C PHE A 129 9.17 -11.29 -4.96
N LYS A 130 9.53 -10.20 -5.62
CA LYS A 130 8.60 -9.46 -6.47
C LYS A 130 8.54 -10.08 -7.87
N GLN A 131 7.34 -10.38 -8.30
CA GLN A 131 7.08 -10.71 -9.69
C GLN A 131 6.97 -9.43 -10.54
N GLU A 132 6.85 -9.57 -11.85
CA GLU A 132 6.81 -8.43 -12.76
C GLU A 132 5.67 -7.47 -12.44
N ASP A 133 4.48 -7.99 -12.20
CA ASP A 133 3.29 -7.20 -11.85
C ASP A 133 3.30 -6.63 -10.42
N ASP A 134 4.21 -7.11 -9.55
CA ASP A 134 4.27 -6.68 -8.14
C ASP A 134 5.20 -5.49 -7.90
N PHE A 135 6.16 -5.27 -8.81
CA PHE A 135 7.08 -4.13 -8.72
C PHE A 135 6.52 -2.94 -9.49
N LYS A 136 5.73 -2.10 -8.79
CA LYS A 136 4.87 -1.06 -9.40
C LYS A 136 5.40 0.34 -9.24
N SER A 137 6.46 0.57 -8.45
CA SER A 137 6.92 1.93 -8.15
C SER A 137 8.44 2.05 -8.04
N LEU A 138 8.97 3.16 -8.55
CA LEU A 138 10.33 3.62 -8.37
C LEU A 138 10.30 4.98 -7.68
N GLU A 139 11.05 5.13 -6.59
CA GLU A 139 10.99 6.30 -5.71
C GLU A 139 12.31 7.06 -5.73
N GLY A 140 12.24 8.38 -5.91
CA GLY A 140 13.35 9.30 -5.70
C GLY A 140 13.56 9.60 -4.22
N LYS A 141 14.73 10.13 -3.87
CA LYS A 141 15.06 10.48 -2.48
C LYS A 141 14.66 11.91 -2.13
N SER A 142 14.81 12.83 -3.07
CA SER A 142 14.47 14.24 -2.96
C SER A 142 14.13 14.80 -4.34
N ASN A 143 13.57 16.01 -4.42
CA ASN A 143 13.36 16.66 -5.72
C ASN A 143 14.65 17.25 -6.31
N GLY A 144 15.73 17.31 -5.53
CA GLY A 144 17.05 17.77 -6.02
C GLY A 144 17.85 16.73 -6.79
N THR A 145 17.53 15.42 -6.65
CA THR A 145 18.34 14.31 -7.19
C THR A 145 17.49 13.14 -7.65
N GLY A 146 17.96 12.41 -8.65
CA GLY A 146 17.28 11.22 -9.18
C GLY A 146 16.01 11.58 -9.93
N ILE A 147 14.87 11.06 -9.50
CA ILE A 147 13.55 11.34 -10.08
C ILE A 147 13.06 12.71 -9.58
N ARG A 148 12.98 13.69 -10.48
CA ARG A 148 12.69 15.09 -10.14
C ARG A 148 11.52 15.62 -10.95
N TYR A 149 10.75 16.51 -10.35
CA TYR A 149 9.79 17.35 -11.05
C TYR A 149 10.46 18.67 -11.41
N ILE A 150 10.39 19.06 -12.68
CA ILE A 150 10.90 20.33 -13.23
C ILE A 150 9.92 20.82 -14.29
N ASP A 151 9.32 21.97 -14.09
CA ASP A 151 8.50 22.71 -15.06
C ASP A 151 7.47 21.85 -15.84
N GLY A 152 6.66 21.09 -15.13
CA GLY A 152 5.62 20.26 -15.75
C GLY A 152 6.11 18.90 -16.26
N TYR A 153 7.36 18.53 -15.99
CA TYR A 153 7.94 17.27 -16.40
C TYR A 153 8.55 16.50 -15.22
N ILE A 154 8.59 15.20 -15.37
CA ILE A 154 9.44 14.36 -14.54
C ILE A 154 10.73 14.08 -15.30
N ASP A 155 11.84 14.56 -14.77
CA ASP A 155 13.18 14.32 -15.28
C ASP A 155 13.86 13.19 -14.51
N TRP A 156 14.39 12.20 -15.23
CA TRP A 156 15.13 11.09 -14.62
C TRP A 156 16.14 10.47 -15.61
N LYS A 157 17.44 10.71 -15.39
CA LYS A 157 18.53 10.11 -16.18
C LYS A 157 18.27 10.16 -17.71
N GLY A 158 18.12 11.37 -18.23
CA GLY A 158 17.88 11.60 -19.65
C GLY A 158 16.46 11.27 -20.16
N LEU A 159 15.58 10.82 -19.29
CA LEU A 159 14.18 10.63 -19.59
C LEU A 159 13.37 11.83 -19.10
N ARG A 160 12.62 12.48 -19.98
CA ARG A 160 11.76 13.63 -19.67
C ARG A 160 10.32 13.29 -19.99
N LEU A 161 9.48 13.17 -18.95
CA LEU A 161 8.09 12.72 -19.05
C LEU A 161 7.14 13.86 -18.71
N LYS A 162 6.28 14.24 -19.65
CA LYS A 162 5.30 15.31 -19.43
C LYS A 162 4.22 14.83 -18.46
N ILE A 163 3.96 15.61 -17.40
CA ILE A 163 2.80 15.38 -16.55
C ILE A 163 1.54 15.98 -17.21
N LEU A 164 0.40 15.29 -17.01
CA LEU A 164 -0.89 15.80 -17.43
C LEU A 164 -1.56 16.41 -16.19
N ILE A 165 -1.69 17.73 -16.20
CA ILE A 165 -2.35 18.51 -15.15
C ILE A 165 -3.74 18.83 -15.66
N ASP A 166 -4.74 18.61 -14.83
CA ASP A 166 -6.10 19.07 -15.11
C ASP A 166 -6.20 20.56 -14.76
N GLU A 167 -6.33 21.37 -15.79
CA GLU A 167 -6.37 22.84 -15.64
C GLU A 167 -7.63 23.32 -14.91
N GLU A 168 -8.69 22.54 -14.88
CA GLU A 168 -9.89 22.87 -14.10
C GLU A 168 -9.79 22.42 -12.66
N ASN A 169 -8.81 21.57 -12.33
CA ASN A 169 -8.61 21.03 -11.00
C ASN A 169 -7.79 22.01 -10.13
N TYR A 170 -8.50 22.85 -9.36
CA TYR A 170 -7.88 23.78 -8.42
C TYR A 170 -6.89 23.10 -7.47
N TYR A 171 -7.23 21.89 -6.99
CA TYR A 171 -6.39 21.16 -6.04
C TYR A 171 -5.02 20.77 -6.62
N GLU A 172 -4.97 20.34 -7.88
CA GLU A 172 -3.71 20.01 -8.56
C GLU A 172 -2.83 21.24 -8.77
N LYS A 173 -3.43 22.35 -9.19
CA LYS A 173 -2.71 23.63 -9.41
C LYS A 173 -2.11 24.18 -8.11
N GLU A 174 -2.91 24.22 -7.05
CA GLU A 174 -2.43 24.74 -5.76
C GLU A 174 -1.39 23.81 -5.13
N ALA A 175 -1.53 22.49 -5.29
CA ALA A 175 -0.54 21.55 -4.80
C ALA A 175 0.85 21.78 -5.44
N LEU A 176 0.90 22.09 -6.72
CA LEU A 176 2.16 22.33 -7.45
C LEU A 176 2.91 23.58 -7.01
N LYS A 177 2.26 24.49 -6.28
CA LYS A 177 2.92 25.66 -5.66
C LYS A 177 3.62 25.30 -4.35
N SER A 178 3.35 24.13 -3.78
CA SER A 178 3.93 23.68 -2.51
C SER A 178 5.34 23.10 -2.71
N GLU A 179 6.16 23.13 -1.67
CA GLU A 179 7.50 22.55 -1.69
C GLU A 179 7.44 21.02 -1.90
N ILE A 180 8.19 20.55 -2.88
CA ILE A 180 8.25 19.12 -3.23
C ILE A 180 9.31 18.41 -2.40
N ALA A 181 8.90 17.37 -1.66
CA ALA A 181 9.81 16.52 -0.92
C ALA A 181 10.54 15.54 -1.86
N TYR A 182 9.79 14.79 -2.67
CA TYR A 182 10.31 13.85 -3.67
C TYR A 182 9.23 13.39 -4.63
N CYS A 183 9.65 12.76 -5.73
CA CYS A 183 8.76 12.19 -6.73
C CYS A 183 8.87 10.66 -6.76
N ARG A 184 7.79 10.01 -7.18
CA ARG A 184 7.70 8.57 -7.37
C ARG A 184 7.04 8.27 -8.70
N LEU A 185 7.67 7.42 -9.52
CA LEU A 185 7.06 6.88 -10.74
C LEU A 185 6.26 5.62 -10.41
N ILE A 186 5.05 5.53 -10.96
CA ILE A 186 4.14 4.42 -10.76
C ILE A 186 3.71 3.83 -12.09
N ARG A 187 3.75 2.50 -12.16
CA ARG A 187 3.24 1.71 -13.26
C ARG A 187 1.96 0.99 -12.84
N LYS A 188 0.91 1.09 -13.66
CA LYS A 188 -0.35 0.37 -13.45
C LYS A 188 -0.76 -0.34 -14.74
N ASN A 189 -1.16 -1.59 -14.63
CA ASN A 189 -1.82 -2.29 -15.72
C ASN A 189 -3.33 -2.02 -15.61
N ILE A 190 -3.90 -1.36 -16.61
CA ILE A 190 -5.32 -1.03 -16.69
C ILE A 190 -5.88 -1.61 -17.98
N ARG A 191 -6.73 -2.63 -17.85
CA ARG A 191 -7.34 -3.34 -18.99
C ARG A 191 -6.28 -3.88 -19.97
N GLY A 192 -5.20 -4.47 -19.45
CA GLY A 192 -4.11 -5.01 -20.25
C GLY A 192 -3.15 -3.99 -20.86
N LYS A 193 -3.37 -2.68 -20.62
CA LYS A 193 -2.49 -1.60 -21.07
C LYS A 193 -1.71 -1.02 -19.90
N LEU A 194 -0.42 -0.82 -20.08
CA LEU A 194 0.40 -0.12 -19.12
C LEU A 194 0.08 1.37 -19.13
N LYS A 195 -0.09 1.92 -17.94
CA LYS A 195 -0.29 3.35 -17.70
C LYS A 195 0.69 3.81 -16.65
N TYR A 196 1.27 4.98 -16.87
CA TYR A 196 2.28 5.55 -16.00
C TYR A 196 1.75 6.81 -15.33
N TYR A 197 2.13 6.95 -14.08
CA TYR A 197 1.76 8.08 -13.23
C TYR A 197 2.99 8.54 -12.47
N THR A 198 2.98 9.80 -12.08
CA THR A 198 3.87 10.26 -11.02
C THR A 198 3.08 10.55 -9.76
N GLN A 199 3.61 10.18 -8.63
CA GLN A 199 3.18 10.70 -7.33
C GLN A 199 4.21 11.71 -6.87
N ILE A 200 3.77 12.95 -6.72
CA ILE A 200 4.58 14.02 -6.15
C ILE A 200 4.20 14.14 -4.68
N VAL A 201 5.20 14.03 -3.82
CA VAL A 201 5.05 14.18 -2.38
C VAL A 201 5.43 15.60 -2.01
N PHE A 202 4.47 16.34 -1.49
CA PHE A 202 4.61 17.72 -1.08
C PHE A 202 4.77 17.82 0.43
N LYS A 203 5.53 18.81 0.89
CA LYS A 203 5.64 19.17 2.31
C LYS A 203 4.47 20.07 2.73
N GLY A 204 4.05 19.92 3.97
CA GLY A 204 2.97 20.75 4.55
C GLY A 204 1.58 20.11 4.41
N MET A 205 0.57 20.96 4.55
CA MET A 205 -0.83 20.57 4.50
C MET A 205 -1.36 20.61 3.07
N PRO A 206 -2.27 19.69 2.69
CA PRO A 206 -2.88 19.72 1.37
C PRO A 206 -3.71 21.00 1.16
N PRO A 207 -3.82 21.50 -0.09
CA PRO A 207 -4.66 22.64 -0.41
C PRO A 207 -6.07 22.48 0.13
N ARG A 208 -6.68 23.57 0.60
CA ARG A 208 -8.07 23.59 1.05
C ARG A 208 -8.98 23.78 -0.16
N GLU A 209 -10.07 23.01 -0.20
CA GLU A 209 -11.11 23.24 -1.18
C GLU A 209 -11.86 24.55 -0.85
N ILE A 210 -12.13 25.33 -1.89
CA ILE A 210 -12.99 26.50 -1.81
C ILE A 210 -14.39 26.06 -2.21
N ASP A 211 -15.39 26.43 -1.41
CA ASP A 211 -16.79 26.27 -1.80
C ASP A 211 -17.09 27.24 -2.95
N LYS A 212 -17.42 26.71 -4.11
CA LYS A 212 -17.68 27.52 -5.31
C LYS A 212 -18.89 28.46 -5.17
N LYS A 213 -19.79 28.19 -4.20
CA LYS A 213 -20.98 29.01 -3.96
C LYS A 213 -20.72 30.16 -3.00
N THR A 214 -19.94 29.92 -1.94
CA THR A 214 -19.67 30.90 -0.90
C THR A 214 -18.33 31.62 -1.04
N GLY A 215 -17.39 31.06 -1.83
CA GLY A 215 -16.02 31.55 -1.94
C GLY A 215 -15.15 31.30 -0.69
N GLU A 216 -15.70 30.63 0.32
CA GLU A 216 -15.01 30.34 1.56
C GLU A 216 -14.32 28.95 1.52
N TYR A 217 -13.30 28.78 2.34
CA TYR A 217 -12.68 27.47 2.51
C TYR A 217 -13.66 26.49 3.17
N ARG A 218 -13.90 25.36 2.54
CA ARG A 218 -14.70 24.27 3.13
C ARG A 218 -14.10 23.88 4.49
N LYS A 219 -14.92 23.92 5.54
CA LYS A 219 -14.56 23.31 6.82
C LYS A 219 -14.45 21.80 6.60
N ARG A 220 -13.27 21.25 6.86
CA ARG A 220 -13.02 19.78 6.71
C ARG A 220 -13.45 18.98 7.91
N VAL A 221 -13.52 19.64 9.06
CA VAL A 221 -13.79 18.99 10.35
C VAL A 221 -14.89 19.79 11.04
N GLY A 222 -15.93 19.10 11.49
CA GLY A 222 -16.99 19.65 12.31
C GLY A 222 -16.51 19.91 13.74
N SER A 223 -17.43 20.18 14.63
CA SER A 223 -17.16 20.33 16.07
C SER A 223 -17.99 19.33 16.87
N GLY A 224 -17.43 18.81 17.96
CA GLY A 224 -18.10 17.90 18.88
C GLY A 224 -17.65 16.44 18.72
N GLU A 225 -18.26 15.60 19.53
CA GLU A 225 -17.94 14.17 19.62
C GLU A 225 -18.81 13.34 18.69
N VAL A 226 -18.19 12.38 17.98
CA VAL A 226 -18.88 11.41 17.13
C VAL A 226 -18.43 10.01 17.54
N LYS A 227 -19.37 9.16 17.95
CA LYS A 227 -19.09 7.76 18.24
C LYS A 227 -19.31 6.93 16.99
N VAL A 228 -18.32 6.10 16.64
CA VAL A 228 -18.34 5.29 15.42
C VAL A 228 -18.11 3.83 15.77
N LYS A 229 -19.13 2.98 15.51
CA LYS A 229 -19.05 1.53 15.69
C LYS A 229 -18.87 0.87 14.34
N ILE A 230 -17.75 0.17 14.14
CA ILE A 230 -17.38 -0.41 12.84
C ILE A 230 -17.51 -1.93 12.88
N GLY A 231 -18.47 -2.45 12.12
CA GLY A 231 -18.68 -3.88 11.91
C GLY A 231 -18.02 -4.39 10.62
N LYS A 232 -18.27 -5.64 10.27
CA LYS A 232 -17.75 -6.28 9.05
C LYS A 232 -18.39 -5.75 7.77
N GLU A 233 -19.69 -5.44 7.82
CA GLU A 233 -20.51 -5.05 6.67
C GLU A 233 -21.11 -3.65 6.82
N TYR A 234 -21.33 -3.19 8.03
CA TYR A 234 -21.98 -1.93 8.37
C TYR A 234 -21.14 -1.12 9.33
N LEU A 235 -21.36 0.17 9.27
CA LEU A 235 -20.85 1.15 10.23
C LEU A 235 -22.07 1.88 10.81
N VAL A 236 -22.05 2.11 12.11
CA VAL A 236 -23.01 2.98 12.78
C VAL A 236 -22.26 4.16 13.36
N TYR A 237 -22.69 5.37 13.08
CA TYR A 237 -22.19 6.54 13.81
C TYR A 237 -23.32 7.24 14.54
N GLU A 238 -22.97 7.83 15.67
CA GLU A 238 -23.87 8.53 16.57
C GLU A 238 -23.31 9.92 16.87
N LYS A 239 -24.18 10.93 16.76
CA LYS A 239 -23.92 12.30 17.16
C LYS A 239 -25.17 12.93 17.76
N ASP A 240 -25.05 13.60 18.90
CA ASP A 240 -26.12 14.36 19.57
C ASP A 240 -27.43 13.53 19.79
N GLY A 241 -27.28 12.19 19.97
CA GLY A 241 -28.41 11.26 20.13
C GLY A 241 -29.02 10.75 18.82
N GLU A 242 -28.58 11.25 17.67
CA GLU A 242 -28.98 10.71 16.37
C GLU A 242 -27.97 9.67 15.91
N SER A 243 -28.49 8.50 15.48
CA SER A 243 -27.66 7.42 14.94
C SER A 243 -27.96 7.15 13.47
N LYS A 244 -26.92 6.85 12.69
CA LYS A 244 -27.06 6.46 11.28
C LYS A 244 -26.26 5.21 10.99
N GLU A 245 -26.92 4.22 10.39
CA GLU A 245 -26.29 3.00 9.89
C GLU A 245 -25.99 3.12 8.40
N ILE A 246 -24.79 2.71 7.99
CA ILE A 246 -24.33 2.77 6.61
C ILE A 246 -23.68 1.43 6.24
N GLU A 247 -24.10 0.85 5.11
CA GLU A 247 -23.45 -0.32 4.54
C GLU A 247 -22.08 0.07 3.97
N LEU A 248 -21.03 -0.65 4.39
CA LEU A 248 -19.67 -0.43 3.91
C LEU A 248 -19.52 -0.91 2.48
N ALA A 249 -18.98 -0.06 1.62
CA ALA A 249 -18.65 -0.39 0.23
C ALA A 249 -19.80 -1.09 -0.54
N ASP A 250 -21.03 -0.59 -0.42
CA ASP A 250 -22.25 -1.12 -1.06
C ASP A 250 -22.13 -1.24 -2.58
N LYS A 251 -21.43 -0.30 -3.23
CA LYS A 251 -21.27 -0.24 -4.70
C LYS A 251 -20.37 -1.34 -5.30
N ILE A 252 -19.80 -2.24 -4.48
CA ILE A 252 -18.99 -3.35 -5.01
C ILE A 252 -19.81 -4.61 -5.36
N TYR A 253 -21.10 -4.67 -5.04
CA TYR A 253 -21.89 -5.90 -5.20
C TYR A 253 -21.86 -6.48 -6.62
N SER A 254 -22.09 -5.67 -7.65
CA SER A 254 -22.03 -6.11 -9.05
C SER A 254 -20.65 -6.66 -9.45
N LEU A 255 -19.59 -6.05 -8.93
CA LEU A 255 -18.21 -6.52 -9.13
C LEU A 255 -17.94 -7.83 -8.39
N GLU A 256 -18.60 -8.09 -7.27
CA GLU A 256 -18.49 -9.36 -6.54
C GLU A 256 -19.18 -10.50 -7.27
N VAL A 257 -20.35 -10.25 -7.84
CA VAL A 257 -21.03 -11.21 -8.72
C VAL A 257 -20.12 -11.55 -9.89
N ARG A 258 -19.61 -10.54 -10.60
CA ARG A 258 -18.70 -10.75 -11.73
C ARG A 258 -17.43 -11.50 -11.35
N ARG A 259 -16.84 -11.20 -10.20
CA ARG A 259 -15.68 -11.92 -9.68
C ARG A 259 -15.96 -13.42 -9.50
N ARG A 260 -17.09 -13.76 -8.89
CA ARG A 260 -17.49 -15.16 -8.67
C ARG A 260 -17.67 -15.92 -9.99
N GLU A 261 -18.36 -15.33 -10.96
CA GLU A 261 -18.53 -15.91 -12.29
C GLU A 261 -17.18 -16.19 -12.98
N LEU A 262 -16.23 -15.24 -12.91
CA LEU A 262 -14.92 -15.41 -13.52
C LEU A 262 -14.10 -16.50 -12.86
N ILE A 263 -14.12 -16.55 -11.52
CA ILE A 263 -13.45 -17.61 -10.75
C ILE A 263 -14.03 -18.97 -11.12
N GLU A 264 -15.35 -19.08 -11.23
CA GLU A 264 -16.01 -20.34 -11.61
C GLU A 264 -15.63 -20.78 -13.03
N LYS A 265 -15.63 -19.85 -14.00
CA LYS A 265 -15.17 -20.13 -15.37
C LYS A 265 -13.72 -20.60 -15.43
N ILE A 266 -12.82 -19.94 -14.65
CA ILE A 266 -11.41 -20.33 -14.56
C ILE A 266 -11.25 -21.72 -13.93
N ASN A 267 -11.99 -22.00 -12.85
CA ASN A 267 -11.93 -23.28 -12.16
C ASN A 267 -12.53 -24.43 -13.00
N ARG A 268 -13.61 -24.18 -13.75
CA ARG A 268 -14.18 -25.14 -14.71
C ARG A 268 -13.14 -25.55 -15.74
N ARG A 269 -12.47 -24.58 -16.38
CA ARG A 269 -11.41 -24.86 -17.36
C ARG A 269 -10.25 -25.69 -16.79
N LYS A 270 -9.88 -25.46 -15.53
CA LYS A 270 -8.84 -26.26 -14.84
C LYS A 270 -9.30 -27.71 -14.62
N ARG A 271 -10.57 -27.91 -14.22
CA ARG A 271 -11.15 -29.24 -14.03
C ARG A 271 -11.26 -30.02 -15.34
N GLU A 272 -11.54 -29.33 -16.44
CA GLU A 272 -11.59 -29.90 -17.79
C GLU A 272 -10.18 -30.17 -18.40
N GLY A 273 -9.10 -29.96 -17.64
CA GLY A 273 -7.73 -30.16 -18.10
C GLY A 273 -7.27 -29.20 -19.21
N LEU A 274 -8.01 -28.09 -19.41
CA LEU A 274 -7.70 -27.14 -20.47
C LEU A 274 -6.46 -26.31 -20.11
N SER A 275 -5.61 -26.08 -21.12
CA SER A 275 -4.35 -25.38 -20.94
C SER A 275 -4.51 -23.98 -20.31
N THR A 276 -3.77 -23.73 -19.24
CA THR A 276 -3.66 -22.41 -18.60
C THR A 276 -2.90 -21.38 -19.46
N LEU A 277 -2.15 -21.84 -20.47
CA LEU A 277 -1.42 -21.01 -21.42
C LEU A 277 -2.29 -20.51 -22.58
N SER A 278 -3.52 -21.02 -22.71
CA SER A 278 -4.42 -20.61 -23.78
C SER A 278 -4.78 -19.11 -23.70
N VAL A 279 -4.95 -18.47 -24.86
CA VAL A 279 -5.34 -17.06 -24.96
C VAL A 279 -6.64 -16.78 -24.18
N ARG A 280 -7.61 -17.71 -24.27
CA ARG A 280 -8.89 -17.61 -23.58
C ARG A 280 -8.72 -17.64 -22.05
N HIS A 281 -7.85 -18.49 -21.53
CA HIS A 281 -7.57 -18.53 -20.08
C HIS A 281 -6.90 -17.24 -19.63
N ARG A 282 -5.90 -16.75 -20.37
CA ARG A 282 -5.22 -15.49 -20.07
C ARG A 282 -6.19 -14.29 -20.04
N LYS A 283 -7.11 -14.21 -21.02
CA LYS A 283 -8.16 -13.16 -21.03
C LYS A 283 -9.04 -13.20 -19.78
N LEU A 284 -9.47 -14.40 -19.33
CA LEU A 284 -10.29 -14.50 -18.11
C LEU A 284 -9.51 -14.07 -16.87
N VAL A 285 -8.23 -14.41 -16.78
CA VAL A 285 -7.36 -14.02 -15.66
C VAL A 285 -7.14 -12.49 -15.66
N GLU A 286 -6.91 -11.87 -16.82
CA GLU A 286 -6.76 -10.40 -16.92
C GLU A 286 -8.08 -9.70 -16.56
N GLU A 287 -9.23 -10.21 -16.98
CA GLU A 287 -10.51 -9.66 -16.58
C GLU A 287 -10.74 -9.76 -15.07
N LEU A 288 -10.36 -10.90 -14.46
CA LEU A 288 -10.43 -11.08 -13.01
C LEU A 288 -9.52 -10.08 -12.27
N LYS A 289 -8.29 -9.87 -12.74
CA LYS A 289 -7.38 -8.85 -12.19
C LYS A 289 -8.00 -7.46 -12.24
N GLU A 290 -8.65 -7.11 -13.37
CA GLU A 290 -9.31 -5.82 -13.52
C GLU A 290 -10.52 -5.66 -12.57
N VAL A 291 -11.29 -6.73 -12.35
CA VAL A 291 -12.39 -6.72 -11.36
C VAL A 291 -11.84 -6.47 -9.95
N TYR A 292 -10.76 -7.15 -9.55
CA TYR A 292 -10.12 -6.91 -8.25
C TYR A 292 -9.62 -5.48 -8.11
N ARG A 293 -9.02 -4.92 -9.16
CA ARG A 293 -8.56 -3.53 -9.18
C ARG A 293 -9.73 -2.57 -8.94
N LYS A 294 -10.83 -2.73 -9.70
CA LYS A 294 -12.03 -1.90 -9.56
C LYS A 294 -12.65 -2.01 -8.17
N GLN A 295 -12.73 -3.22 -7.61
CA GLN A 295 -13.22 -3.41 -6.23
C GLN A 295 -12.38 -2.64 -5.22
N SER A 296 -11.06 -2.66 -5.37
CA SER A 296 -10.15 -1.92 -4.49
C SER A 296 -10.34 -0.41 -4.61
N ASP A 297 -10.45 0.09 -5.85
CA ASP A 297 -10.62 1.52 -6.11
C ASP A 297 -11.98 2.03 -5.57
N VAL A 298 -13.07 1.28 -5.80
CA VAL A 298 -14.41 1.63 -5.30
C VAL A 298 -14.46 1.63 -3.78
N ARG A 299 -13.91 0.59 -3.11
CA ARG A 299 -13.84 0.55 -1.63
C ARG A 299 -13.08 1.75 -1.09
N LYS A 300 -11.90 2.01 -1.63
CA LYS A 300 -11.09 3.13 -1.18
C LYS A 300 -11.83 4.46 -1.34
N TYR A 301 -12.45 4.69 -2.49
CA TYR A 301 -13.21 5.91 -2.75
C TYR A 301 -14.36 6.08 -1.76
N GLN A 302 -15.18 5.03 -1.56
CA GLN A 302 -16.31 5.09 -0.64
C GLN A 302 -15.87 5.30 0.81
N HIS A 303 -14.79 4.65 1.25
CA HIS A 303 -14.23 4.87 2.59
C HIS A 303 -13.63 6.27 2.77
N GLU A 304 -13.02 6.84 1.74
CA GLU A 304 -12.57 8.25 1.77
C GLU A 304 -13.76 9.21 1.87
N CYS A 305 -14.85 8.98 1.13
CA CYS A 305 -16.07 9.79 1.22
C CYS A 305 -16.72 9.67 2.60
N LEU A 306 -16.92 8.43 3.09
CA LEU A 306 -17.51 8.17 4.40
C LEU A 306 -16.69 8.77 5.54
N SER A 307 -15.36 8.67 5.46
CA SER A 307 -14.49 9.29 6.45
C SER A 307 -14.56 10.83 6.43
N ASN A 308 -14.78 11.44 5.27
CA ASN A 308 -15.01 12.89 5.19
C ASN A 308 -16.37 13.26 5.80
N GLU A 309 -17.42 12.45 5.55
CA GLU A 309 -18.74 12.63 6.17
C GLU A 309 -18.63 12.59 7.69
N ILE A 310 -18.02 11.56 8.26
CA ILE A 310 -17.82 11.43 9.72
C ILE A 310 -17.05 12.63 10.29
N LEU A 311 -15.95 13.02 9.66
CA LEU A 311 -15.15 14.17 10.13
C LEU A 311 -15.86 15.51 9.97
N SER A 312 -16.77 15.64 9.02
CA SER A 312 -17.58 16.86 8.90
C SER A 312 -18.59 17.02 10.03
N LEU A 313 -18.90 15.93 10.73
CA LEU A 313 -19.81 15.93 11.90
C LEU A 313 -19.08 16.38 13.16
N GLY A 314 -17.84 15.96 13.41
CA GLY A 314 -17.13 16.28 14.63
C GLY A 314 -15.62 16.14 14.52
N ASP A 315 -14.92 16.76 15.46
CA ASP A 315 -13.45 16.78 15.58
C ASP A 315 -12.92 15.70 16.54
N ARG A 316 -13.77 15.17 17.43
CA ARG A 316 -13.46 14.07 18.32
C ARG A 316 -14.22 12.83 17.88
N VAL A 317 -13.49 11.87 17.27
CA VAL A 317 -14.08 10.63 16.77
C VAL A 317 -13.62 9.48 17.64
N GLU A 318 -14.54 8.90 18.40
CA GLU A 318 -14.31 7.68 19.16
C GLU A 318 -14.64 6.47 18.28
N ILE A 319 -13.68 5.57 18.06
CA ILE A 319 -13.85 4.41 17.18
C ILE A 319 -13.92 3.16 18.05
N GLU A 320 -15.06 2.50 18.04
CA GLU A 320 -15.25 1.17 18.61
C GLU A 320 -15.26 0.12 17.50
N GLU A 321 -14.35 -0.86 17.58
CA GLU A 321 -14.42 -2.04 16.71
C GLU A 321 -15.44 -3.02 17.30
N LEU A 322 -16.50 -3.34 16.54
CA LEU A 322 -17.42 -4.40 16.90
C LEU A 322 -16.66 -5.73 16.90
N GLU A 323 -16.64 -6.39 18.06
CA GLU A 323 -16.02 -7.71 18.21
C GLU A 323 -16.60 -8.69 17.18
N SER A 324 -15.72 -9.48 16.58
CA SER A 324 -16.16 -10.56 15.71
C SER A 324 -16.91 -11.59 16.54
N VAL A 325 -18.22 -11.71 16.35
CA VAL A 325 -18.98 -12.82 16.91
C VAL A 325 -18.35 -14.12 16.44
N GLN A 326 -17.75 -14.87 17.35
CA GLN A 326 -17.24 -16.21 17.09
C GLN A 326 -18.46 -17.14 17.10
N GLU A 327 -18.95 -17.53 15.92
CA GLU A 327 -19.93 -18.61 15.85
C GLU A 327 -19.20 -19.96 15.94
N GLU A 328 -19.48 -20.69 16.99
CA GLU A 328 -19.10 -22.08 17.14
C GLU A 328 -19.98 -22.94 16.23
N ILE A 329 -19.39 -23.51 15.19
CA ILE A 329 -20.08 -24.50 14.36
C ILE A 329 -19.70 -25.89 14.86
N TYR A 330 -20.67 -26.56 15.48
CA TYR A 330 -20.58 -27.99 15.80
C TYR A 330 -20.75 -28.80 14.52
N SER A 331 -19.69 -29.42 14.02
CA SER A 331 -19.80 -30.48 13.04
C SER A 331 -19.57 -31.83 13.72
N LYS A 332 -20.50 -32.75 13.48
CA LYS A 332 -20.55 -34.13 13.99
C LYS A 332 -19.20 -34.68 14.51
N GLY A 333 -19.04 -34.72 15.84
CA GLY A 333 -18.19 -35.70 16.53
C GLY A 333 -16.71 -35.39 16.67
N LYS A 334 -16.19 -34.21 16.31
CA LYS A 334 -14.83 -33.74 16.67
C LYS A 334 -14.81 -32.24 16.86
N GLU A 335 -14.48 -31.81 18.07
CA GLU A 335 -14.19 -30.38 18.35
C GLU A 335 -12.96 -29.94 17.55
N ARG A 336 -13.18 -29.36 16.41
CA ARG A 336 -12.20 -28.51 15.75
C ARG A 336 -12.71 -27.09 15.84
N ARG A 337 -12.05 -26.26 16.65
CA ARG A 337 -12.21 -24.81 16.59
C ARG A 337 -11.73 -24.31 15.23
N VAL A 338 -12.59 -24.33 14.25
CA VAL A 338 -12.34 -23.73 12.95
C VAL A 338 -12.75 -22.27 13.09
N LYS A 339 -11.80 -21.35 13.07
CA LYS A 339 -12.08 -19.93 12.84
C LYS A 339 -12.70 -19.78 11.46
N ILE A 340 -14.01 -19.95 11.36
CA ILE A 340 -14.75 -19.64 10.15
C ILE A 340 -14.94 -18.12 10.16
N THR A 341 -14.03 -17.43 9.50
CA THR A 341 -14.33 -16.10 9.01
C THR A 341 -15.46 -16.28 8.01
N ARG A 342 -16.67 -15.91 8.39
CA ARG A 342 -17.80 -15.80 7.44
C ARG A 342 -17.49 -14.71 6.41
N SER A 343 -16.57 -14.96 5.50
CA SER A 343 -16.47 -14.24 4.23
C SER A 343 -17.32 -14.91 3.15
N GLY A 344 -18.35 -15.62 3.57
CA GLY A 344 -18.95 -16.66 2.76
C GLY A 344 -19.91 -16.19 1.66
N LYS A 345 -20.57 -15.06 1.71
CA LYS A 345 -21.52 -14.65 0.65
C LYS A 345 -21.47 -13.17 0.26
N ARG A 346 -21.04 -12.30 1.13
CA ARG A 346 -20.84 -10.86 0.85
C ARG A 346 -19.35 -10.55 0.99
N GLY A 347 -18.69 -10.11 -0.04
CA GLY A 347 -17.24 -9.96 -0.10
C GLY A 347 -16.65 -9.04 0.96
N ASN A 348 -15.32 -9.00 1.05
CA ASN A 348 -14.59 -8.20 2.03
C ASN A 348 -14.88 -6.69 1.83
N ARG A 349 -15.59 -6.08 2.75
CA ARG A 349 -15.90 -4.64 2.78
C ARG A 349 -14.73 -3.77 3.27
N ALA A 350 -13.64 -4.41 3.72
CA ALA A 350 -12.39 -3.79 4.19
C ALA A 350 -12.57 -2.75 5.33
N PRO A 351 -13.24 -3.09 6.45
CA PRO A 351 -13.45 -2.15 7.57
C PRO A 351 -12.14 -1.62 8.13
N LYS A 352 -11.08 -2.42 8.20
CA LYS A 352 -9.75 -1.98 8.65
C LYS A 352 -9.17 -0.84 7.80
N MET A 353 -9.45 -0.82 6.49
CA MET A 353 -9.06 0.28 5.62
C MET A 353 -9.74 1.60 6.02
N LEU A 354 -11.02 1.54 6.42
CA LEU A 354 -11.74 2.73 6.90
C LEU A 354 -11.13 3.25 8.20
N VAL A 355 -10.82 2.37 9.17
CA VAL A 355 -10.14 2.75 10.41
C VAL A 355 -8.79 3.42 10.14
N GLU A 356 -7.99 2.84 9.24
CA GLU A 356 -6.70 3.43 8.85
C GLU A 356 -6.87 4.82 8.20
N ILE A 357 -7.91 5.00 7.37
CA ILE A 357 -8.21 6.29 6.73
C ILE A 357 -8.65 7.32 7.77
N LEU A 358 -9.55 6.97 8.68
CA LEU A 358 -10.02 7.84 9.75
C LEU A 358 -8.86 8.27 10.65
N ASN A 359 -8.08 7.32 11.18
CA ASN A 359 -6.93 7.61 12.03
C ASN A 359 -5.88 8.48 11.33
N ARG A 360 -5.64 8.27 10.03
CA ARG A 360 -4.75 9.11 9.24
C ARG A 360 -5.24 10.55 9.11
N LYS A 361 -6.55 10.74 8.95
CA LYS A 361 -7.14 12.07 8.80
C LYS A 361 -7.23 12.81 10.13
N LEU A 362 -7.59 12.12 11.22
CA LEU A 362 -7.61 12.67 12.58
C LEU A 362 -6.23 13.21 12.98
N LYS A 363 -5.17 12.41 12.82
CA LYS A 363 -3.79 12.86 13.06
C LYS A 363 -3.37 14.11 12.28
N LYS A 364 -4.04 14.40 11.16
CA LYS A 364 -3.78 15.59 10.35
C LYS A 364 -4.63 16.79 10.73
N SER A 365 -5.74 16.58 11.43
CA SER A 365 -6.59 17.66 11.93
C SER A 365 -6.07 18.24 13.25
N GLU A 366 -5.27 17.49 14.01
CA GLU A 366 -4.63 17.90 15.25
C GLU A 366 -3.35 18.77 15.03
N THR A 367 -2.85 18.84 13.79
CA THR A 367 -1.66 19.62 13.40
C THR A 367 -2.06 20.87 12.64
#